data_77447bd3c702ade1fad5632d6439ebcc
#
_entry.id   77447bd3c702ade1fad5632d6439ebcc
#
_cell.length_a   1.000
_cell.length_b   1.000
_cell.length_c   1.000
_cell.angle_alpha   90.00
_cell.angle_beta   90.00
_cell.angle_gamma   90.00
#
_symmetry.space_group_name_H-M   'P 1'
#
loop_
_entity.id
_entity.type
_entity.pdbx_description
1 polymer ?
#
loop_
_entity_poly.entity_id
_entity_poly.type
_entity_poly.pdbx_seq_one_letter_code
_entity_poly.pdbx_strand_id
1 'polypeptide(L)'
;RSTLFPYTTLFRSCCGHDHDHEHHHHDDECGCGHEHHHHHHADEVFTSWGQETVKTFTKEQIEGILKKLSEDTAYGMVLRAKGMVAGADGQWIYFDMVPEEYEVRDGAPEFTGRICVIGSKLAEDKLAELFGL
;
A
#
# COMPACT_ATOMS: atom_id res chain seq x y z
N ARG A 1 -22.81 -17.41 6.25
CA ARG A 1 -22.65 -16.04 6.77
C ARG A 1 -21.31 -15.54 6.33
N SER A 2 -21.34 -14.66 5.34
CA SER A 2 -20.16 -13.93 4.95
C SER A 2 -19.71 -13.12 6.16
N THR A 3 -18.62 -13.48 6.75
CA THR A 3 -17.89 -12.57 7.59
C THR A 3 -17.43 -11.44 6.69
N LEU A 4 -18.23 -10.41 6.66
CA LEU A 4 -17.85 -9.16 6.08
C LEU A 4 -16.50 -8.80 6.66
N PHE A 5 -15.50 -8.71 5.80
CA PHE A 5 -14.32 -7.95 6.15
C PHE A 5 -14.80 -6.55 6.52
N PRO A 6 -14.67 -6.13 7.78
CA PRO A 6 -15.03 -4.76 8.14
C PRO A 6 -14.07 -3.75 7.52
N TYR A 7 -13.20 -4.20 6.66
CA TYR A 7 -12.16 -3.40 6.01
C TYR A 7 -12.25 -3.43 4.50
N THR A 8 -13.46 -3.55 3.96
CA THR A 8 -13.68 -2.85 2.73
C THR A 8 -13.68 -1.38 3.11
N THR A 9 -12.54 -0.90 3.50
CA THR A 9 -12.32 0.52 3.53
C THR A 9 -12.39 0.92 2.08
N LEU A 10 -13.57 1.27 1.67
CA LEU A 10 -13.75 2.19 0.60
C LEU A 10 -12.75 3.29 0.85
N PHE A 11 -11.72 3.36 0.04
CA PHE A 11 -10.97 4.57 -0.11
C PHE A 11 -11.95 5.61 -0.63
N ARG A 12 -12.70 6.17 0.28
CA ARG A 12 -13.35 7.43 0.03
C ARG A 12 -12.23 8.42 -0.08
N SER A 13 -11.83 8.65 -1.30
CA SER A 13 -11.06 9.83 -1.65
C SER A 13 -11.88 11.03 -1.20
N CYS A 14 -11.61 11.50 -0.01
CA CYS A 14 -12.09 12.78 0.47
C CYS A 14 -11.18 13.86 -0.10
N CYS A 15 -11.23 14.07 -1.39
CA CYS A 15 -10.72 15.26 -2.02
C CYS A 15 -11.89 16.16 -2.35
N GLY A 16 -12.38 16.85 -1.34
CA GLY A 16 -13.42 17.84 -1.48
C GLY A 16 -13.29 18.82 -0.33
N HIS A 17 -12.22 19.59 -0.32
CA HIS A 17 -12.16 20.82 0.43
C HIS A 17 -12.05 21.96 -0.57
N ASP A 18 -13.21 22.41 -1.00
CA ASP A 18 -13.35 23.75 -1.55
C ASP A 18 -13.15 24.73 -0.38
N HIS A 19 -11.97 25.30 -0.28
CA HIS A 19 -11.73 26.47 0.53
C HIS A 19 -11.87 27.68 -0.37
N ASP A 20 -13.07 28.26 -0.36
CA ASP A 20 -13.28 29.62 -0.80
C ASP A 20 -12.51 30.53 0.15
N HIS A 21 -11.34 30.94 -0.25
CA HIS A 21 -10.63 32.02 0.40
C HIS A 21 -11.03 33.32 -0.24
N GLU A 22 -11.94 34.03 0.42
CA GLU A 22 -12.15 35.45 0.14
C GLU A 22 -10.87 36.20 0.49
N HIS A 23 -10.23 36.74 -0.54
CA HIS A 23 -9.08 37.59 -0.40
C HIS A 23 -9.50 38.94 0.12
N HIS A 24 -9.29 39.19 1.41
CA HIS A 24 -9.26 40.54 1.93
C HIS A 24 -7.90 41.14 1.67
N HIS A 25 -7.87 42.13 0.77
CA HIS A 25 -6.72 42.95 0.56
C HIS A 25 -6.55 43.87 1.79
N HIS A 26 -5.50 43.66 2.56
CA HIS A 26 -4.96 44.65 3.45
C HIS A 26 -3.62 45.09 2.90
N ASP A 27 -3.60 46.31 2.36
CA ASP A 27 -2.39 47.06 2.08
C ASP A 27 -1.78 47.48 3.42
N ASP A 28 -0.70 46.85 3.83
CA ASP A 28 0.23 47.40 4.80
C ASP A 28 1.64 46.91 4.46
N GLU A 29 2.44 47.89 4.01
CA GLU A 29 3.87 47.78 3.82
C GLU A 29 4.56 47.39 5.14
N CYS A 30 5.01 46.13 5.24
CA CYS A 30 6.07 45.76 6.17
C CYS A 30 7.09 44.91 5.46
N GLY A 31 8.16 45.50 5.04
CA GLY A 31 9.33 44.82 4.51
C GLY A 31 10.04 44.02 5.59
N CYS A 32 9.69 42.73 5.69
CA CYS A 32 10.50 41.74 6.37
C CYS A 32 10.83 40.69 5.34
N GLY A 33 12.09 40.65 4.93
CA GLY A 33 12.58 39.59 4.05
C GLY A 33 12.46 38.23 4.74
N HIS A 34 11.37 37.56 4.49
CA HIS A 34 11.28 36.15 4.81
C HIS A 34 11.85 35.40 3.62
N GLU A 35 13.06 34.90 3.79
CA GLU A 35 13.58 33.87 2.96
C GLU A 35 12.62 32.66 3.13
N HIS A 36 11.71 32.52 2.18
CA HIS A 36 10.93 31.31 2.06
C HIS A 36 11.89 30.20 1.68
N HIS A 37 12.39 29.51 2.69
CA HIS A 37 12.94 28.19 2.47
C HIS A 37 11.80 27.33 1.95
N HIS A 38 11.71 27.25 0.63
CA HIS A 38 10.94 26.22 0.00
C HIS A 38 11.58 24.89 0.41
N HIS A 39 11.09 24.35 1.51
CA HIS A 39 11.29 22.94 1.75
C HIS A 39 10.58 22.24 0.61
N HIS A 40 11.35 21.92 -0.43
CA HIS A 40 10.93 20.91 -1.37
C HIS A 40 10.84 19.62 -0.57
N HIS A 41 9.72 19.45 0.12
CA HIS A 41 9.30 18.11 0.44
C HIS A 41 9.15 17.49 -0.94
N ALA A 42 10.12 16.67 -1.32
CA ALA A 42 9.90 15.78 -2.44
C ALA A 42 8.59 15.08 -2.11
N ASP A 43 7.55 15.41 -2.85
CA ASP A 43 6.27 14.77 -2.73
C ASP A 43 6.52 13.30 -3.06
N GLU A 44 6.80 12.52 -2.03
CA GLU A 44 6.89 11.08 -2.17
C GLU A 44 5.50 10.61 -2.56
N VAL A 45 5.33 10.39 -3.85
CA VAL A 45 4.08 9.88 -4.39
C VAL A 45 4.00 8.41 -4.01
N PHE A 46 3.10 8.11 -3.08
CA PHE A 46 2.77 6.73 -2.75
C PHE A 46 1.79 6.20 -3.78
N THR A 47 2.09 5.01 -4.27
CA THR A 47 1.24 4.28 -5.20
C THR A 47 0.81 2.96 -4.58
N SER A 48 -0.25 2.39 -5.09
CA SER A 48 -0.69 1.05 -4.74
C SER A 48 -0.69 0.16 -5.96
N TRP A 49 -0.13 -1.03 -5.81
CA TRP A 49 -0.19 -2.09 -6.78
C TRP A 49 -1.12 -3.19 -6.25
N GLY A 50 -2.14 -3.53 -6.99
CA GLY A 50 -3.10 -4.55 -6.64
C GLY A 50 -3.24 -5.58 -7.76
N GLN A 51 -3.30 -6.84 -7.39
CA GLN A 51 -3.44 -7.94 -8.33
C GLN A 51 -4.36 -9.02 -7.76
N GLU A 52 -5.23 -9.54 -8.60
CA GLU A 52 -6.01 -10.74 -8.31
C GLU A 52 -5.32 -11.97 -8.91
N THR A 53 -5.39 -13.09 -8.22
CA THR A 53 -4.81 -14.34 -8.70
C THR A 53 -5.59 -15.56 -8.20
N VAL A 54 -5.67 -16.57 -9.03
CA VAL A 54 -6.19 -17.89 -8.67
C VAL A 54 -5.06 -18.87 -8.32
N LYS A 55 -3.82 -18.40 -8.35
CA LYS A 55 -2.66 -19.23 -8.02
C LYS A 55 -2.67 -19.63 -6.56
N THR A 56 -2.22 -20.83 -6.28
CA THR A 56 -2.02 -21.34 -4.93
C THR A 56 -0.59 -21.09 -4.44
N PHE A 57 -0.45 -20.89 -3.15
CA PHE A 57 0.83 -20.62 -2.49
C PHE A 57 0.98 -21.52 -1.26
N THR A 58 2.19 -21.72 -0.82
CA THR A 58 2.48 -22.25 0.51
C THR A 58 2.79 -21.12 1.48
N LYS A 59 2.68 -21.38 2.78
CA LYS A 59 3.04 -20.37 3.80
C LYS A 59 4.50 -19.96 3.66
N GLU A 60 5.37 -20.91 3.42
CA GLU A 60 6.81 -20.69 3.24
C GLU A 60 7.10 -19.78 2.04
N GLN A 61 6.34 -19.95 0.96
CA GLN A 61 6.45 -19.07 -0.20
C GLN A 61 6.04 -17.64 0.13
N ILE A 62 4.94 -17.46 0.82
CA ILE A 62 4.45 -16.13 1.24
C ILE A 62 5.44 -15.48 2.22
N GLU A 63 5.90 -16.20 3.22
CA GLU A 63 6.91 -15.69 4.16
C GLU A 63 8.19 -15.27 3.45
N GLY A 64 8.67 -16.06 2.50
CA GLY A 64 9.83 -15.72 1.68
C GLY A 64 9.63 -14.46 0.83
N ILE A 65 8.44 -14.29 0.27
CA ILE A 65 8.07 -13.09 -0.49
C ILE A 65 8.04 -11.86 0.40
N LEU A 66 7.39 -11.95 1.56
CA LEU A 66 7.30 -10.84 2.50
C LEU A 66 8.68 -10.45 3.04
N LYS A 67 9.53 -11.43 3.32
CA LYS A 67 10.90 -11.18 3.71
C LYS A 67 11.68 -10.41 2.64
N LYS A 68 11.58 -10.80 1.39
CA LYS A 68 12.20 -10.09 0.28
C LYS A 68 11.68 -8.67 0.14
N LEU A 69 10.37 -8.46 0.28
CA LEU A 69 9.78 -7.13 0.24
C LEU A 69 10.26 -6.23 1.38
N SER A 70 10.56 -6.78 2.54
CA SER A 70 11.05 -6.01 3.69
C SER A 70 12.54 -5.69 3.62
N GLU A 71 13.33 -6.56 3.02
CA GLU A 71 14.81 -6.47 3.02
C GLU A 71 15.36 -5.90 1.72
N ASP A 72 14.69 -6.13 0.59
CA ASP A 72 15.18 -5.79 -0.74
C ASP A 72 14.54 -4.50 -1.26
N THR A 73 15.36 -3.53 -1.61
CA THR A 73 14.93 -2.26 -2.18
C THR A 73 14.65 -2.33 -3.68
N ALA A 74 14.91 -3.47 -4.34
CA ALA A 74 14.68 -3.66 -5.76
C ALA A 74 13.19 -3.53 -6.15
N TYR A 75 12.29 -3.76 -5.21
CA TYR A 75 10.83 -3.64 -5.39
C TYR A 75 10.28 -2.25 -5.12
N GLY A 76 11.12 -1.31 -4.74
CA GLY A 76 10.76 0.03 -4.28
C GLY A 76 10.70 0.12 -2.75
N MET A 77 10.23 1.26 -2.25
CA MET A 77 10.02 1.47 -0.82
C MET A 77 8.63 0.97 -0.45
N VAL A 78 8.53 -0.25 0.00
CA VAL A 78 7.26 -0.86 0.41
C VAL A 78 6.90 -0.40 1.82
N LEU A 79 5.74 0.24 1.96
CA LEU A 79 5.22 0.67 3.26
C LEU A 79 4.27 -0.34 3.86
N ARG A 80 3.51 -1.03 3.02
CA ARG A 80 2.59 -2.06 3.44
C ARG A 80 2.33 -3.03 2.31
N ALA A 81 2.28 -4.29 2.63
CA ALA A 81 1.78 -5.33 1.74
C ALA A 81 0.75 -6.15 2.50
N LYS A 82 -0.39 -6.37 1.89
CA LYS A 82 -1.41 -7.21 2.49
C LYS A 82 -2.15 -8.00 1.43
N GLY A 83 -2.69 -9.11 1.81
CA GLY A 83 -3.49 -9.88 0.88
C GLY A 83 -3.99 -11.18 1.46
N MET A 84 -4.67 -11.90 0.60
CA MET A 84 -5.16 -13.24 0.86
C MET A 84 -5.03 -14.06 -0.41
N VAL A 85 -4.52 -15.26 -0.27
CA VAL A 85 -4.29 -16.17 -1.40
C VAL A 85 -4.72 -17.58 -1.03
N ALA A 86 -5.06 -18.35 -2.03
CA ALA A 86 -5.36 -19.78 -1.82
C ALA A 86 -4.10 -20.53 -1.41
N GLY A 87 -4.19 -21.32 -0.36
CA GLY A 87 -3.13 -22.23 0.04
C GLY A 87 -3.14 -23.51 -0.75
N ALA A 88 -1.98 -24.11 -0.97
CA ALA A 88 -1.83 -25.37 -1.69
C ALA A 88 -2.48 -26.57 -0.98
N ASP A 89 -2.68 -26.45 0.33
CA ASP A 89 -3.32 -27.45 1.20
C ASP A 89 -4.85 -27.29 1.34
N GLY A 90 -5.42 -26.33 0.60
CA GLY A 90 -6.85 -25.99 0.68
C GLY A 90 -7.19 -24.96 1.75
N GLN A 91 -6.23 -24.58 2.58
CA GLN A 91 -6.38 -23.50 3.55
C GLN A 91 -5.98 -22.16 2.91
N TRP A 92 -6.74 -21.13 3.16
CA TRP A 92 -6.38 -19.80 2.66
C TRP A 92 -5.36 -19.12 3.57
N ILE A 93 -4.47 -18.36 2.96
CA ILE A 93 -3.38 -17.67 3.62
C ILE A 93 -3.66 -16.17 3.57
N TYR A 94 -3.75 -15.57 4.74
CA TYR A 94 -3.83 -14.11 4.91
C TYR A 94 -2.48 -13.60 5.36
N PHE A 95 -2.05 -12.50 4.78
CA PHE A 95 -0.79 -11.89 5.17
C PHE A 95 -0.91 -10.38 5.26
N ASP A 96 -0.13 -9.82 6.16
CA ASP A 96 0.06 -8.38 6.33
C ASP A 96 1.53 -8.11 6.64
N MET A 97 2.08 -7.10 6.04
CA MET A 97 3.46 -6.69 6.21
C MET A 97 3.55 -5.16 6.33
N VAL A 98 4.29 -4.71 7.30
CA VAL A 98 4.82 -3.35 7.42
C VAL A 98 6.34 -3.43 7.45
N PRO A 99 7.09 -2.33 7.26
CA PRO A 99 8.54 -2.38 7.39
C PRO A 99 8.99 -3.03 8.69
N GLU A 100 9.90 -3.99 8.60
CA GLU A 100 10.48 -4.74 9.71
C GLU A 100 9.55 -5.75 10.43
N GLU A 101 8.28 -5.83 10.02
CA GLU A 101 7.33 -6.76 10.64
C GLU A 101 6.39 -7.36 9.60
N TYR A 102 6.15 -8.64 9.70
CA TYR A 102 5.12 -9.30 8.89
C TYR A 102 4.39 -10.40 9.67
N GLU A 103 3.16 -10.65 9.28
CA GLU A 103 2.31 -11.68 9.85
C GLU A 103 1.71 -12.53 8.73
N VAL A 104 1.70 -13.83 8.94
CA VAL A 104 1.05 -14.81 8.07
C VAL A 104 0.12 -15.66 8.91
N ARG A 105 -1.15 -15.76 8.50
CA ARG A 105 -2.17 -16.50 9.24
C ARG A 105 -3.08 -17.25 8.29
N ASP A 106 -3.80 -18.23 8.81
CA ASP A 106 -4.86 -18.91 8.09
C ASP A 106 -6.15 -18.11 8.13
N GLY A 107 -6.96 -18.21 7.08
CA GLY A 107 -8.22 -17.50 7.00
C GLY A 107 -9.28 -18.25 6.20
N ALA A 108 -10.47 -17.67 6.15
CA ALA A 108 -11.61 -18.23 5.45
C ALA A 108 -11.41 -18.22 3.93
N PRO A 109 -11.93 -19.22 3.19
CA PRO A 109 -11.87 -19.25 1.74
C PRO A 109 -12.59 -18.07 1.10
N GLU A 110 -12.03 -17.59 0.00
CA GLU A 110 -12.59 -16.55 -0.85
C GLU A 110 -12.67 -17.03 -2.31
N PHE A 111 -13.26 -16.23 -3.17
CA PHE A 111 -13.38 -16.57 -4.60
C PHE A 111 -12.06 -16.47 -5.34
N THR A 112 -11.27 -15.46 -5.04
CA THR A 112 -9.99 -15.20 -5.70
C THR A 112 -9.00 -14.65 -4.70
N GLY A 113 -7.72 -14.94 -4.92
CA GLY A 113 -6.64 -14.32 -4.18
C GLY A 113 -6.50 -12.85 -4.56
N ARG A 114 -6.15 -12.03 -3.58
CA ARG A 114 -5.90 -10.60 -3.74
C ARG A 114 -4.62 -10.22 -3.04
N ILE A 115 -3.82 -9.45 -3.75
CA ILE A 115 -2.54 -8.96 -3.27
C ILE A 115 -2.53 -7.45 -3.44
N CYS A 116 -2.16 -6.73 -2.41
CA CYS A 116 -2.02 -5.28 -2.47
C CYS A 116 -0.69 -4.86 -1.84
N VAL A 117 0.07 -4.07 -2.57
CA VAL A 117 1.34 -3.49 -2.11
C VAL A 117 1.25 -1.98 -2.23
N ILE A 118 1.54 -1.28 -1.15
CA ILE A 118 1.52 0.18 -1.08
C ILE A 118 2.94 0.67 -0.79
N GLY A 119 3.37 1.65 -1.52
CA GLY A 119 4.70 2.21 -1.32
C GLY A 119 5.06 3.28 -2.34
N SER A 120 6.33 3.65 -2.32
CA SER A 120 6.92 4.64 -3.23
C SER A 120 7.83 3.96 -4.23
N LYS A 121 7.78 4.41 -5.49
CA LYS A 121 8.63 3.89 -6.58
C LYS A 121 8.53 2.36 -6.73
N LEU A 122 7.33 1.82 -6.64
CA LEU A 122 7.08 0.39 -6.78
C LEU A 122 7.47 -0.11 -8.16
N ALA A 123 8.26 -1.17 -8.19
CA ALA A 123 8.61 -1.89 -9.42
C ALA A 123 7.54 -2.97 -9.69
N GLU A 124 6.45 -2.58 -10.34
CA GLU A 124 5.27 -3.43 -10.56
C GLU A 124 5.61 -4.73 -11.29
N ASP A 125 6.45 -4.68 -12.31
CA ASP A 125 6.91 -5.86 -13.05
C ASP A 125 7.63 -6.85 -12.15
N LYS A 126 8.51 -6.36 -11.29
CA LYS A 126 9.22 -7.19 -10.32
C LYS A 126 8.32 -7.74 -9.23
N LEU A 127 7.33 -6.97 -8.81
CA LEU A 127 6.31 -7.44 -7.86
C LEU A 127 5.50 -8.59 -8.46
N ALA A 128 5.05 -8.44 -9.69
CA ALA A 128 4.34 -9.51 -10.40
C ALA A 128 5.20 -10.77 -10.53
N GLU A 129 6.46 -10.61 -10.91
CA GLU A 129 7.41 -11.73 -11.00
C GLU A 129 7.64 -12.41 -9.64
N LEU A 130 7.78 -11.63 -8.57
CA LEU A 130 7.98 -12.15 -7.22
C LEU A 130 6.82 -13.04 -6.75
N PHE A 131 5.60 -12.64 -7.05
CA PHE A 131 4.41 -13.44 -6.78
C PHE A 131 4.15 -14.51 -7.86
N GLY A 132 4.91 -14.51 -8.95
CA GLY A 132 4.78 -15.46 -10.04
C GLY A 132 3.52 -15.26 -10.88
N LEU A 133 3.15 -14.02 -11.08
CA LEU A 133 1.95 -13.63 -11.82
C LEU A 133 2.21 -13.21 -13.26
#